data_66b9f4ee1a22ebdad6bc945eb60a1c1e
#
_entry.id   66b9f4ee1a22ebdad6bc945eb60a1c1e
#
_cell.length_a   1.000
_cell.length_b   1.000
_cell.length_c   1.000
_cell.angle_alpha   90.00
_cell.angle_beta   90.00
_cell.angle_gamma   90.00
#
_symmetry.space_group_name_H-M   'P 1'
#
loop_
_entity.id
_entity.type
_entity.pdbx_description
1 polymer ?
#
loop_
_entity_poly.entity_id
_entity_poly.type
_entity_poly.pdbx_seq_one_letter_code
_entity_poly.pdbx_strand_id
1 'polypeptide(L)'
;MKLLWKKHKLLVIGIPCTLLVIIASVIGYLQYQRAKEVKACITMANRYLSELDYEKAIASYTQALDLDAKNKEANLGLAQAYDSNNMYIYAESLYKTMLEEDDAQEEVYEKLADLYIRQEKLEEAKALLEEAVQNVESETIEQLYYITRPEPPSASHQTGVYQDRIKVLLIPSEETQVIYYTLDGTQPTTESFIYEKGIILRNGKTTIKTMVVNTMGYQSDIAVYEYDITVNDILIQIEEPIIETVIRNKLQLSYDEPIYNEDIEQITELYIIGDYLYGSEDTYNILLKEHTFLMDGYEQSVSAWGQIATLKDLAFMPFLERLVVAYQPTLDISALTQGKSLKEVSLVGNQLDNHSMETIGQMTNLTKLNLGWNQISDISSLTGLTNLTSLGIWGNQISDITSVSNLVNLEYLDFSDNQVSTITPITNLTNLKQLWMYSNDIKDISAITGLNNLEVLMLRNNPIENPEEVRSIYPHLTRIDEDLLNLGGN
;
A
#
# COMPACT_ATOMS: atom_id res chain seq x y z
N MET A 1 -18.24 -100.42 -3.86
CA MET A 1 -18.14 -99.39 -4.95
C MET A 1 -18.48 -97.98 -4.53
N LYS A 2 -19.36 -97.66 -3.64
CA LYS A 2 -19.73 -96.30 -3.19
C LYS A 2 -18.61 -95.53 -2.38
N LEU A 3 -17.73 -96.29 -1.68
CA LEU A 3 -16.65 -95.67 -0.87
C LEU A 3 -15.42 -95.25 -1.73
N LEU A 4 -15.11 -95.93 -2.81
CA LEU A 4 -14.03 -95.60 -3.72
C LEU A 4 -14.35 -94.32 -4.56
N TRP A 5 -15.62 -94.13 -4.92
CA TRP A 5 -16.07 -92.96 -5.68
C TRP A 5 -16.03 -91.62 -4.89
N LYS A 6 -16.24 -91.73 -3.56
CA LYS A 6 -16.12 -90.54 -2.67
C LYS A 6 -14.68 -90.12 -2.46
N LYS A 7 -13.67 -91.06 -2.45
CA LYS A 7 -12.28 -90.74 -2.32
C LYS A 7 -11.72 -90.12 -3.61
N HIS A 8 -12.15 -90.56 -4.78
CA HIS A 8 -11.72 -89.94 -6.07
C HIS A 8 -12.33 -88.56 -6.29
N LYS A 9 -13.58 -88.28 -5.82
CA LYS A 9 -14.20 -86.99 -5.92
C LYS A 9 -13.48 -85.92 -5.06
N LEU A 10 -13.03 -86.30 -3.86
CA LEU A 10 -12.24 -85.41 -2.99
C LEU A 10 -10.84 -85.12 -3.52
N LEU A 11 -10.24 -86.10 -4.18
CA LEU A 11 -8.91 -85.90 -4.85
C LEU A 11 -9.03 -85.03 -6.11
N VAL A 12 -10.06 -85.14 -6.91
CA VAL A 12 -10.29 -84.36 -8.12
C VAL A 12 -10.70 -82.96 -7.85
N ILE A 13 -11.32 -82.63 -6.71
CA ILE A 13 -11.68 -81.27 -6.28
C ILE A 13 -10.54 -80.61 -5.50
N GLY A 14 -9.73 -81.38 -4.75
CA GLY A 14 -8.63 -80.85 -3.94
C GLY A 14 -7.42 -80.33 -4.77
N ILE A 15 -7.11 -81.02 -5.87
CA ILE A 15 -6.00 -80.70 -6.75
C ILE A 15 -6.19 -79.27 -7.44
N PRO A 16 -7.34 -78.93 -8.02
CA PRO A 16 -7.56 -77.59 -8.57
C PRO A 16 -7.58 -76.48 -7.53
N CYS A 17 -8.08 -76.77 -6.28
CA CYS A 17 -8.05 -75.76 -5.21
C CYS A 17 -6.64 -75.48 -4.69
N THR A 18 -5.79 -76.49 -4.53
CA THR A 18 -4.39 -76.32 -4.11
C THR A 18 -3.58 -75.61 -5.18
N LEU A 19 -3.83 -75.93 -6.45
CA LEU A 19 -3.17 -75.26 -7.58
C LEU A 19 -3.58 -73.77 -7.64
N LEU A 20 -4.84 -73.45 -7.44
CA LEU A 20 -5.33 -72.04 -7.36
C LEU A 20 -4.70 -71.30 -6.21
N VAL A 21 -4.54 -71.91 -5.03
CA VAL A 21 -3.87 -71.26 -3.86
C VAL A 21 -2.38 -71.03 -4.16
N ILE A 22 -1.69 -71.98 -4.82
CA ILE A 22 -0.28 -71.79 -5.23
C ILE A 22 -0.14 -70.69 -6.26
N ILE A 23 -1.02 -70.62 -7.26
CA ILE A 23 -1.02 -69.59 -8.29
C ILE A 23 -1.30 -68.23 -7.61
N ALA A 24 -2.29 -68.12 -6.75
CA ALA A 24 -2.60 -66.90 -5.99
C ALA A 24 -1.41 -66.42 -5.12
N SER A 25 -0.74 -67.37 -4.45
CA SER A 25 0.47 -67.09 -3.65
C SER A 25 1.66 -66.62 -4.50
N VAL A 26 1.85 -67.18 -5.66
CA VAL A 26 2.91 -66.79 -6.63
C VAL A 26 2.58 -65.40 -7.21
N ILE A 27 1.32 -65.13 -7.57
CA ILE A 27 0.88 -63.81 -8.03
C ILE A 27 1.08 -62.79 -6.96
N GLY A 28 0.64 -63.07 -5.71
CA GLY A 28 0.82 -62.19 -4.56
C GLY A 28 2.29 -61.87 -4.25
N TYR A 29 3.17 -62.91 -4.38
CA TYR A 29 4.59 -62.72 -4.18
C TYR A 29 5.21 -61.84 -5.31
N LEU A 30 4.83 -62.08 -6.57
CA LEU A 30 5.27 -61.26 -7.69
C LEU A 30 4.79 -59.81 -7.59
N GLN A 31 3.54 -59.60 -7.19
CA GLN A 31 2.98 -58.27 -6.91
C GLN A 31 3.75 -57.56 -5.77
N TYR A 32 4.05 -58.30 -4.68
CA TYR A 32 4.86 -57.75 -3.59
C TYR A 32 6.28 -57.35 -4.02
N GLN A 33 6.96 -58.21 -4.83
CA GLN A 33 8.27 -57.85 -5.35
C GLN A 33 8.22 -56.63 -6.28
N ARG A 34 7.21 -56.57 -7.16
CA ARG A 34 6.99 -55.39 -8.04
C ARG A 34 6.74 -54.11 -7.27
N ALA A 35 5.89 -54.15 -6.26
CA ALA A 35 5.62 -53.01 -5.37
C ALA A 35 6.91 -52.53 -4.63
N LYS A 36 7.75 -53.47 -4.21
CA LYS A 36 9.02 -53.18 -3.56
C LYS A 36 10.00 -52.53 -4.53
N GLU A 37 10.06 -52.93 -5.78
CA GLU A 37 10.88 -52.32 -6.82
C GLU A 37 10.39 -50.92 -7.15
N VAL A 38 9.09 -50.73 -7.34
CA VAL A 38 8.47 -49.39 -7.54
C VAL A 38 8.86 -48.46 -6.43
N LYS A 39 8.70 -48.86 -5.16
CA LYS A 39 9.07 -48.04 -4.01
C LYS A 39 10.59 -47.71 -4.00
N ALA A 40 11.44 -48.65 -4.37
CA ALA A 40 12.88 -48.39 -4.44
C ALA A 40 13.22 -47.35 -5.53
N CYS A 41 12.57 -47.42 -6.70
CA CYS A 41 12.76 -46.47 -7.79
C CYS A 41 12.26 -45.07 -7.34
N ILE A 42 11.10 -44.96 -6.71
CA ILE A 42 10.56 -43.70 -6.19
C ILE A 42 11.49 -43.10 -5.12
N THR A 43 11.97 -43.93 -4.18
CA THR A 43 12.92 -43.46 -3.16
C THR A 43 14.20 -42.90 -3.78
N MET A 44 14.70 -43.55 -4.81
CA MET A 44 15.91 -43.11 -5.55
C MET A 44 15.62 -41.81 -6.33
N ALA A 45 14.46 -41.73 -6.98
CA ALA A 45 14.02 -40.55 -7.70
C ALA A 45 13.84 -39.33 -6.77
N ASN A 46 13.19 -39.49 -5.62
CA ASN A 46 13.04 -38.44 -4.60
C ASN A 46 14.40 -37.93 -4.10
N ARG A 47 15.38 -38.83 -3.96
CA ARG A 47 16.76 -38.45 -3.60
C ARG A 47 17.39 -37.61 -4.70
N TYR A 48 17.35 -38.05 -5.96
CA TYR A 48 17.90 -37.26 -7.07
C TYR A 48 17.21 -35.92 -7.23
N LEU A 49 15.90 -35.85 -7.02
CA LEU A 49 15.16 -34.59 -7.01
C LEU A 49 15.69 -33.64 -5.94
N SER A 50 15.93 -34.14 -4.72
CA SER A 50 16.51 -33.35 -3.61
C SER A 50 17.97 -32.94 -3.85
N GLU A 51 18.73 -33.71 -4.63
CA GLU A 51 20.10 -33.40 -5.06
C GLU A 51 20.12 -32.49 -6.32
N LEU A 52 18.95 -32.05 -6.81
CA LEU A 52 18.78 -31.23 -8.03
C LEU A 52 19.27 -31.91 -9.32
N ASP A 53 19.41 -33.25 -9.33
CA ASP A 53 19.75 -34.06 -10.51
C ASP A 53 18.46 -34.50 -11.20
N TYR A 54 17.81 -33.52 -11.87
CA TYR A 54 16.50 -33.71 -12.46
C TYR A 54 16.45 -34.80 -13.55
N GLU A 55 17.50 -34.94 -14.34
CA GLU A 55 17.56 -35.98 -15.40
C GLU A 55 17.50 -37.40 -14.80
N LYS A 56 18.27 -37.64 -13.71
CA LYS A 56 18.22 -38.93 -13.03
C LYS A 56 16.92 -39.14 -12.26
N ALA A 57 16.33 -38.08 -11.69
CA ALA A 57 15.03 -38.15 -11.07
C ALA A 57 13.98 -38.58 -12.10
N ILE A 58 13.90 -37.91 -13.25
CA ILE A 58 13.01 -38.26 -14.37
C ILE A 58 13.17 -39.72 -14.78
N ALA A 59 14.40 -40.16 -15.00
CA ALA A 59 14.68 -41.54 -15.40
C ALA A 59 14.19 -42.55 -14.35
N SER A 60 14.41 -42.26 -13.06
CA SER A 60 14.01 -43.15 -11.95
C SER A 60 12.50 -43.21 -11.73
N TYR A 61 11.80 -42.05 -11.87
CA TYR A 61 10.32 -42.03 -11.82
C TYR A 61 9.74 -42.77 -13.05
N THR A 62 10.30 -42.56 -14.24
CA THR A 62 9.87 -43.29 -15.46
C THR A 62 10.01 -44.79 -15.26
N GLN A 63 11.12 -45.26 -14.69
CA GLN A 63 11.32 -46.69 -14.37
C GLN A 63 10.28 -47.21 -13.37
N ALA A 64 9.87 -46.37 -12.36
CA ALA A 64 8.79 -46.73 -11.44
C ALA A 64 7.45 -46.90 -12.19
N LEU A 65 7.17 -46.02 -13.15
CA LEU A 65 5.94 -46.04 -13.96
C LEU A 65 5.90 -47.15 -14.98
N ASP A 66 7.05 -47.59 -15.49
CA ASP A 66 7.15 -48.81 -16.34
C ASP A 66 6.70 -50.05 -15.53
N LEU A 67 6.94 -50.07 -14.23
CA LEU A 67 6.49 -51.13 -13.33
C LEU A 67 5.07 -50.96 -12.90
N ASP A 68 4.60 -49.70 -12.59
CA ASP A 68 3.26 -49.37 -12.14
C ASP A 68 2.83 -48.05 -12.74
N ALA A 69 2.23 -48.05 -13.92
CA ALA A 69 1.84 -46.89 -14.67
C ALA A 69 0.84 -45.99 -14.01
N LYS A 70 0.09 -46.50 -13.00
CA LYS A 70 -0.94 -45.74 -12.25
C LYS A 70 -0.46 -45.31 -10.87
N ASN A 71 0.81 -45.42 -10.58
CA ASN A 71 1.34 -45.03 -9.29
C ASN A 71 1.28 -43.49 -9.14
N LYS A 72 0.41 -43.00 -8.27
CA LYS A 72 0.15 -41.56 -8.07
C LYS A 72 1.40 -40.82 -7.61
N GLU A 73 2.16 -41.38 -6.65
CA GLU A 73 3.39 -40.79 -6.13
C GLU A 73 4.46 -40.65 -7.23
N ALA A 74 4.62 -41.67 -8.09
CA ALA A 74 5.58 -41.62 -9.18
C ALA A 74 5.16 -40.65 -10.28
N ASN A 75 3.87 -40.54 -10.61
CA ASN A 75 3.35 -39.58 -11.58
C ASN A 75 3.55 -38.14 -11.07
N LEU A 76 3.19 -37.88 -9.81
CA LEU A 76 3.39 -36.56 -9.21
C LEU A 76 4.86 -36.17 -9.14
N GLY A 77 5.73 -37.09 -8.70
CA GLY A 77 7.18 -36.83 -8.64
C GLY A 77 7.79 -36.62 -10.03
N LEU A 78 7.32 -37.35 -11.06
CA LEU A 78 7.75 -37.13 -12.44
C LEU A 78 7.33 -35.76 -12.96
N ALA A 79 6.09 -35.35 -12.68
CA ALA A 79 5.61 -34.03 -13.07
C ALA A 79 6.42 -32.91 -12.40
N GLN A 80 6.71 -33.03 -11.10
CA GLN A 80 7.58 -32.10 -10.38
C GLN A 80 9.01 -32.09 -10.90
N ALA A 81 9.56 -33.22 -11.28
CA ALA A 81 10.90 -33.32 -11.88
C ALA A 81 10.94 -32.65 -13.26
N TYR A 82 9.91 -32.83 -14.08
CA TYR A 82 9.78 -32.11 -15.36
C TYR A 82 9.69 -30.59 -15.14
N ASP A 83 8.87 -30.15 -14.20
CA ASP A 83 8.72 -28.73 -13.87
C ASP A 83 10.05 -28.13 -13.41
N SER A 84 10.73 -28.77 -12.47
CA SER A 84 12.03 -28.33 -11.96
C SER A 84 13.14 -28.32 -13.03
N ASN A 85 13.02 -29.14 -14.05
CA ASN A 85 13.92 -29.20 -15.21
C ASN A 85 13.50 -28.28 -16.37
N ASN A 86 12.57 -27.35 -16.13
CA ASN A 86 11.99 -26.42 -17.12
C ASN A 86 11.30 -27.12 -18.32
N MET A 87 10.92 -28.36 -18.16
CA MET A 87 10.17 -29.14 -19.18
C MET A 87 8.65 -28.94 -18.97
N TYR A 88 8.22 -27.69 -18.97
CA TYR A 88 6.88 -27.26 -18.54
C TYR A 88 5.73 -27.93 -19.30
N ILE A 89 5.88 -28.16 -20.60
CA ILE A 89 4.84 -28.82 -21.42
C ILE A 89 4.58 -30.25 -20.93
N TYR A 90 5.64 -30.96 -20.55
CA TYR A 90 5.51 -32.34 -20.04
C TYR A 90 4.92 -32.36 -18.63
N ALA A 91 5.34 -31.45 -17.77
CA ALA A 91 4.76 -31.27 -16.43
C ALA A 91 3.26 -30.97 -16.52
N GLU A 92 2.87 -29.95 -17.30
CA GLU A 92 1.47 -29.55 -17.52
C GLU A 92 0.63 -30.72 -18.02
N SER A 93 1.10 -31.43 -19.06
CA SER A 93 0.39 -32.58 -19.62
C SER A 93 0.16 -33.67 -18.57
N LEU A 94 1.17 -33.97 -17.75
CA LEU A 94 1.07 -35.01 -16.74
C LEU A 94 0.16 -34.62 -15.59
N TYR A 95 0.24 -33.37 -15.09
CA TYR A 95 -0.70 -32.88 -14.08
C TYR A 95 -2.16 -32.91 -14.57
N LYS A 96 -2.44 -32.49 -15.81
CA LYS A 96 -3.78 -32.58 -16.40
C LYS A 96 -4.29 -34.02 -16.47
N THR A 97 -3.45 -34.96 -16.92
CA THR A 97 -3.81 -36.38 -16.97
C THR A 97 -4.13 -36.92 -15.58
N MET A 98 -3.41 -36.48 -14.54
CA MET A 98 -3.68 -36.90 -13.17
C MET A 98 -5.03 -36.37 -12.66
N LEU A 99 -5.42 -35.13 -13.01
CA LEU A 99 -6.73 -34.55 -12.66
C LEU A 99 -7.87 -35.21 -13.46
N GLU A 100 -7.66 -35.59 -14.73
CA GLU A 100 -8.64 -36.35 -15.50
C GLU A 100 -8.92 -37.74 -14.92
N GLU A 101 -7.94 -38.37 -14.25
CA GLU A 101 -8.11 -39.69 -13.58
C GLU A 101 -8.72 -39.57 -12.17
N ASP A 102 -8.47 -38.49 -11.47
CA ASP A 102 -8.94 -38.21 -10.11
C ASP A 102 -8.92 -36.70 -9.84
N ASP A 103 -10.07 -36.08 -9.89
CA ASP A 103 -10.29 -34.61 -9.73
C ASP A 103 -10.22 -34.12 -8.26
N ALA A 104 -10.08 -35.04 -7.30
CA ALA A 104 -9.96 -34.68 -5.88
C ALA A 104 -8.49 -34.58 -5.38
N GLN A 105 -7.51 -34.39 -6.28
CA GLN A 105 -6.09 -34.32 -5.94
C GLN A 105 -5.63 -32.87 -5.67
N GLU A 106 -5.79 -32.42 -4.43
CA GLU A 106 -5.39 -31.07 -3.94
C GLU A 106 -3.96 -30.68 -4.39
N GLU A 107 -2.96 -31.52 -4.10
CA GLU A 107 -1.55 -31.22 -4.41
C GLU A 107 -1.32 -31.04 -5.92
N VAL A 108 -2.05 -31.74 -6.78
CA VAL A 108 -1.94 -31.60 -8.24
C VAL A 108 -2.47 -30.25 -8.71
N TYR A 109 -3.64 -29.81 -8.15
CA TYR A 109 -4.17 -28.49 -8.42
C TYR A 109 -3.20 -27.39 -8.01
N GLU A 110 -2.63 -27.48 -6.79
CA GLU A 110 -1.64 -26.52 -6.30
C GLU A 110 -0.42 -26.41 -7.24
N LYS A 111 0.18 -27.54 -7.62
CA LYS A 111 1.36 -27.55 -8.47
C LYS A 111 1.07 -27.06 -9.89
N LEU A 112 -0.07 -27.42 -10.45
CA LEU A 112 -0.45 -26.93 -11.79
C LEU A 112 -0.82 -25.46 -11.77
N ALA A 113 -1.49 -24.97 -10.72
CA ALA A 113 -1.77 -23.54 -10.56
C ALA A 113 -0.47 -22.72 -10.42
N ASP A 114 0.48 -23.17 -9.58
CA ASP A 114 1.79 -22.54 -9.44
C ASP A 114 2.57 -22.53 -10.77
N LEU A 115 2.52 -23.64 -11.54
CA LEU A 115 3.12 -23.72 -12.86
C LEU A 115 2.53 -22.67 -13.81
N TYR A 116 1.22 -22.49 -13.84
CA TYR A 116 0.56 -21.51 -14.68
C TYR A 116 0.88 -20.07 -14.25
N ILE A 117 0.85 -19.78 -12.94
CA ILE A 117 1.18 -18.46 -12.39
C ILE A 117 2.62 -18.08 -12.78
N ARG A 118 3.59 -18.98 -12.59
CA ARG A 118 5.00 -18.71 -12.96
C ARG A 118 5.21 -18.55 -14.46
N GLN A 119 4.34 -19.09 -15.29
CA GLN A 119 4.39 -18.94 -16.75
C GLN A 119 3.53 -17.76 -17.24
N GLU A 120 2.98 -16.94 -16.34
CA GLU A 120 2.07 -15.83 -16.68
C GLU A 120 0.83 -16.26 -17.48
N LYS A 121 0.43 -17.54 -17.39
CA LYS A 121 -0.79 -18.10 -17.96
C LYS A 121 -1.96 -17.85 -17.01
N LEU A 122 -2.34 -16.55 -16.87
CA LEU A 122 -3.24 -16.08 -15.81
C LEU A 122 -4.66 -16.64 -15.99
N GLU A 123 -5.16 -16.73 -17.23
CA GLU A 123 -6.52 -17.23 -17.49
C GLU A 123 -6.61 -18.75 -17.25
N GLU A 124 -5.55 -19.50 -17.59
CA GLU A 124 -5.51 -20.93 -17.32
C GLU A 124 -5.42 -21.21 -15.82
N ALA A 125 -4.66 -20.43 -15.07
CA ALA A 125 -4.61 -20.53 -13.60
C ALA A 125 -5.97 -20.24 -12.99
N LYS A 126 -6.65 -19.19 -13.44
CA LYS A 126 -7.99 -18.79 -12.97
C LYS A 126 -9.03 -19.88 -13.22
N ALA A 127 -9.05 -20.44 -14.43
CA ALA A 127 -9.98 -21.50 -14.80
C ALA A 127 -9.73 -22.78 -13.99
N LEU A 128 -8.46 -23.16 -13.81
CA LEU A 128 -8.05 -24.33 -13.02
C LEU A 128 -8.49 -24.18 -11.55
N LEU A 129 -8.26 -23.02 -10.95
CA LEU A 129 -8.62 -22.77 -9.54
C LEU A 129 -10.13 -22.68 -9.33
N GLU A 130 -10.89 -22.21 -10.33
CA GLU A 130 -12.36 -22.25 -10.31
C GLU A 130 -12.90 -23.69 -10.28
N GLU A 131 -12.26 -24.58 -11.02
CA GLU A 131 -12.57 -26.03 -10.97
C GLU A 131 -12.13 -26.63 -9.62
N ALA A 132 -10.92 -26.28 -9.15
CA ALA A 132 -10.35 -26.83 -7.93
C ALA A 132 -11.20 -26.57 -6.69
N VAL A 133 -11.73 -25.36 -6.49
CA VAL A 133 -12.59 -25.02 -5.32
C VAL A 133 -13.92 -25.77 -5.31
N GLN A 134 -14.33 -26.36 -6.43
CA GLN A 134 -15.52 -27.21 -6.52
C GLN A 134 -15.22 -28.66 -6.18
N ASN A 135 -14.00 -29.13 -6.40
CA ASN A 135 -13.61 -30.53 -6.31
C ASN A 135 -12.85 -30.86 -5.02
N VAL A 136 -12.18 -29.87 -4.39
CA VAL A 136 -11.39 -30.09 -3.17
C VAL A 136 -11.70 -29.02 -2.12
N GLU A 137 -11.76 -29.42 -0.85
CA GLU A 137 -11.85 -28.54 0.31
C GLU A 137 -10.43 -28.26 0.83
N SER A 138 -9.83 -27.15 0.42
CA SER A 138 -8.46 -26.76 0.77
C SER A 138 -8.36 -25.25 0.99
N GLU A 139 -7.82 -24.87 2.14
CA GLU A 139 -7.56 -23.47 2.46
C GLU A 139 -6.54 -22.83 1.49
N THR A 140 -5.53 -23.61 1.07
CA THR A 140 -4.52 -23.16 0.12
C THR A 140 -5.15 -22.87 -1.25
N ILE A 141 -5.99 -23.78 -1.75
CA ILE A 141 -6.71 -23.61 -3.03
C ILE A 141 -7.66 -22.40 -2.95
N GLU A 142 -8.38 -22.24 -1.85
CA GLU A 142 -9.25 -21.07 -1.64
C GLU A 142 -8.44 -19.76 -1.66
N GLN A 143 -7.31 -19.70 -0.99
CA GLN A 143 -6.44 -18.52 -1.00
C GLN A 143 -5.93 -18.21 -2.42
N LEU A 144 -5.46 -19.21 -3.16
CA LEU A 144 -5.03 -19.05 -4.56
C LEU A 144 -6.19 -18.58 -5.45
N TYR A 145 -7.39 -19.12 -5.25
CA TYR A 145 -8.58 -18.71 -5.99
C TYR A 145 -8.91 -17.23 -5.77
N TYR A 146 -8.90 -16.74 -4.52
CA TYR A 146 -9.14 -15.32 -4.21
C TYR A 146 -8.05 -14.41 -4.77
N ILE A 147 -6.78 -14.86 -4.78
CA ILE A 147 -5.69 -14.09 -5.40
C ILE A 147 -5.93 -13.89 -6.90
N THR A 148 -6.48 -14.89 -7.59
CA THR A 148 -6.78 -14.79 -9.03
C THR A 148 -8.06 -14.02 -9.36
N ARG A 149 -8.84 -13.67 -8.34
CA ARG A 149 -10.13 -12.95 -8.45
C ARG A 149 -10.22 -11.82 -7.43
N PRO A 150 -9.40 -10.77 -7.56
CA PRO A 150 -9.47 -9.65 -6.64
C PRO A 150 -10.87 -9.02 -6.68
N GLU A 151 -11.34 -8.57 -5.52
CA GLU A 151 -12.61 -7.86 -5.40
C GLU A 151 -12.53 -6.52 -6.13
N PRO A 152 -13.57 -6.11 -6.86
CA PRO A 152 -13.61 -4.79 -7.48
C PRO A 152 -13.63 -3.70 -6.41
N PRO A 153 -13.11 -2.48 -6.71
CA PRO A 153 -13.06 -1.42 -5.72
C PRO A 153 -14.47 -0.94 -5.37
N SER A 154 -14.69 -0.65 -4.08
CA SER A 154 -15.91 -0.01 -3.62
C SER A 154 -15.85 1.51 -3.78
N ALA A 155 -17.02 2.17 -3.82
CA ALA A 155 -17.11 3.62 -3.89
C ALA A 155 -17.61 4.22 -2.56
N SER A 156 -17.06 5.38 -2.16
CA SER A 156 -17.46 6.08 -0.94
C SER A 156 -18.89 6.61 -0.96
N HIS A 157 -19.47 6.76 -2.14
CA HIS A 157 -20.84 7.22 -2.34
C HIS A 157 -21.63 6.17 -3.13
N GLN A 158 -22.90 5.96 -2.76
CA GLN A 158 -23.79 5.08 -3.50
C GLN A 158 -24.21 5.71 -4.84
N THR A 159 -24.51 4.88 -5.82
CA THR A 159 -25.16 5.32 -7.08
C THR A 159 -26.44 6.10 -6.79
N GLY A 160 -26.61 7.25 -7.46
CA GLY A 160 -27.81 8.07 -7.22
C GLY A 160 -27.71 9.50 -7.75
N VAL A 161 -28.73 10.28 -7.39
CA VAL A 161 -28.84 11.71 -7.72
C VAL A 161 -28.43 12.53 -6.51
N TYR A 162 -27.57 13.52 -6.73
CA TYR A 162 -27.02 14.38 -5.69
C TYR A 162 -27.31 15.85 -6.03
N GLN A 163 -27.72 16.60 -5.03
CA GLN A 163 -27.97 18.06 -5.17
C GLN A 163 -26.75 18.88 -4.73
N ASP A 164 -25.76 18.22 -4.15
CA ASP A 164 -24.47 18.78 -3.78
C ASP A 164 -23.39 18.11 -4.62
N ARG A 165 -22.30 18.82 -4.88
CA ARG A 165 -21.13 18.24 -5.53
C ARG A 165 -20.44 17.25 -4.59
N ILE A 166 -20.11 16.09 -5.11
CA ILE A 166 -19.47 15.03 -4.33
C ILE A 166 -18.10 14.68 -4.88
N LYS A 167 -17.23 14.23 -3.99
CA LYS A 167 -15.94 13.63 -4.30
C LYS A 167 -16.01 12.14 -4.03
N VAL A 168 -16.02 11.33 -5.10
CA VAL A 168 -16.08 9.88 -4.99
C VAL A 168 -14.69 9.33 -4.75
N LEU A 169 -14.53 8.56 -3.68
CA LEU A 169 -13.33 7.77 -3.42
C LEU A 169 -13.57 6.35 -3.90
N LEU A 170 -12.60 5.79 -4.62
CA LEU A 170 -12.56 4.38 -4.97
C LEU A 170 -11.62 3.68 -3.98
N ILE A 171 -12.11 2.64 -3.33
CA ILE A 171 -11.43 1.98 -2.20
C ILE A 171 -11.16 0.53 -2.62
N PRO A 172 -9.90 0.13 -2.79
CA PRO A 172 -9.53 -1.25 -3.08
C PRO A 172 -9.71 -2.11 -1.84
N SER A 173 -9.81 -3.42 -1.99
CA SER A 173 -9.82 -4.38 -0.87
C SER A 173 -8.44 -4.53 -0.23
N GLU A 174 -7.36 -4.26 -0.98
CA GLU A 174 -5.96 -4.32 -0.52
C GLU A 174 -5.19 -3.09 -1.03
N GLU A 175 -4.33 -2.51 -0.18
CA GLU A 175 -3.55 -1.30 -0.49
C GLU A 175 -2.57 -1.46 -1.67
N THR A 176 -2.15 -2.69 -1.96
CA THR A 176 -1.20 -2.99 -3.03
C THR A 176 -1.83 -3.08 -4.42
N GLN A 177 -3.15 -2.98 -4.53
CA GLN A 177 -3.88 -3.07 -5.79
C GLN A 177 -3.87 -1.72 -6.52
N VAL A 178 -3.73 -1.77 -7.85
CA VAL A 178 -3.87 -0.60 -8.72
C VAL A 178 -5.29 -0.52 -9.26
N ILE A 179 -5.96 0.62 -9.06
CA ILE A 179 -7.31 0.86 -9.56
C ILE A 179 -7.24 1.57 -10.91
N TYR A 180 -7.92 1.01 -11.91
CA TYR A 180 -8.16 1.64 -13.21
C TYR A 180 -9.62 2.05 -13.35
N TYR A 181 -9.89 3.20 -13.98
CA TYR A 181 -11.26 3.67 -14.13
C TYR A 181 -11.49 4.47 -15.42
N THR A 182 -12.78 4.59 -15.80
CA THR A 182 -13.31 5.48 -16.85
C THR A 182 -14.46 6.31 -16.29
N LEU A 183 -14.76 7.46 -16.91
CA LEU A 183 -15.86 8.37 -16.50
C LEU A 183 -17.00 8.44 -17.49
N ASP A 184 -16.83 7.85 -18.65
CA ASP A 184 -17.77 7.88 -19.78
C ASP A 184 -18.56 6.58 -19.96
N GLY A 185 -18.39 5.62 -19.02
CA GLY A 185 -19.03 4.32 -19.06
C GLY A 185 -18.41 3.32 -20.02
N THR A 186 -17.27 3.62 -20.64
CA THR A 186 -16.48 2.63 -21.40
C THR A 186 -15.86 1.60 -20.45
N GLN A 187 -15.47 0.44 -20.96
CA GLN A 187 -14.83 -0.60 -20.16
C GLN A 187 -13.40 -0.17 -19.80
N PRO A 188 -13.02 -0.16 -18.50
CA PRO A 188 -11.65 0.13 -18.11
C PRO A 188 -10.70 -0.98 -18.56
N THR A 189 -9.48 -0.58 -18.91
CA THR A 189 -8.34 -1.44 -19.23
C THR A 189 -7.12 -0.95 -18.45
N THR A 190 -6.00 -1.63 -18.53
CA THR A 190 -4.72 -1.19 -17.95
C THR A 190 -4.14 0.07 -18.61
N GLU A 191 -4.73 0.55 -19.69
CA GLU A 191 -4.41 1.82 -20.36
C GLU A 191 -5.37 2.96 -19.95
N SER A 192 -6.38 2.68 -19.12
CA SER A 192 -7.32 3.66 -18.59
C SER A 192 -6.68 4.51 -17.49
N PHE A 193 -7.41 5.52 -16.99
CA PHE A 193 -6.93 6.35 -15.89
C PHE A 193 -6.60 5.51 -14.67
N ILE A 194 -5.43 5.77 -14.08
CA ILE A 194 -5.06 5.22 -12.77
C ILE A 194 -5.67 6.10 -11.69
N TYR A 195 -6.30 5.49 -10.69
CA TYR A 195 -6.86 6.20 -9.56
C TYR A 195 -5.77 6.54 -8.54
N GLU A 196 -5.52 7.82 -8.35
CA GLU A 196 -4.56 8.33 -7.36
C GLU A 196 -5.24 9.15 -6.27
N LYS A 197 -6.32 9.84 -6.63
CA LYS A 197 -7.05 10.75 -5.75
C LYS A 197 -8.55 10.72 -6.04
N GLY A 198 -9.37 11.16 -5.08
CA GLY A 198 -10.82 11.19 -5.23
C GLY A 198 -11.29 11.94 -6.48
N ILE A 199 -12.35 11.44 -7.09
CA ILE A 199 -12.95 11.95 -8.34
C ILE A 199 -14.04 12.95 -7.97
N ILE A 200 -13.84 14.22 -8.28
CA ILE A 200 -14.88 15.25 -8.13
C ILE A 200 -15.79 15.21 -9.34
N LEU A 201 -17.09 14.97 -9.12
CA LEU A 201 -18.05 14.84 -10.21
C LEU A 201 -18.58 16.21 -10.62
N ARG A 202 -18.62 16.44 -11.95
CA ARG A 202 -19.22 17.63 -12.56
C ARG A 202 -20.74 17.50 -12.63
N ASN A 203 -21.41 18.64 -12.90
CA ASN A 203 -22.85 18.65 -13.20
C ASN A 203 -23.21 17.70 -14.33
N GLY A 204 -24.35 17.02 -14.18
CA GLY A 204 -24.84 16.04 -15.13
C GLY A 204 -24.54 14.61 -14.75
N LYS A 205 -24.67 13.71 -15.72
CA LYS A 205 -24.54 12.26 -15.53
C LYS A 205 -23.12 11.80 -15.75
N THR A 206 -22.60 11.03 -14.81
CA THR A 206 -21.29 10.37 -14.90
C THR A 206 -21.46 8.90 -14.60
N THR A 207 -20.89 8.04 -15.45
CA THR A 207 -20.81 6.60 -15.20
C THR A 207 -19.35 6.23 -14.97
N ILE A 208 -19.00 5.96 -13.72
CA ILE A 208 -17.69 5.44 -13.36
C ILE A 208 -17.71 3.93 -13.53
N LYS A 209 -16.86 3.40 -14.40
CA LYS A 209 -16.53 1.98 -14.44
C LYS A 209 -15.10 1.80 -13.94
N THR A 210 -14.91 0.81 -13.08
CA THR A 210 -13.63 0.63 -12.42
C THR A 210 -13.31 -0.84 -12.17
N MET A 211 -12.02 -1.16 -12.19
CA MET A 211 -11.47 -2.46 -11.85
C MET A 211 -10.16 -2.28 -11.07
N VAL A 212 -9.76 -3.30 -10.35
CA VAL A 212 -8.41 -3.39 -9.78
C VAL A 212 -7.55 -4.38 -10.55
N VAL A 213 -6.24 -4.16 -10.48
CA VAL A 213 -5.21 -5.14 -10.88
C VAL A 213 -4.32 -5.35 -9.67
N ASN A 214 -4.17 -6.60 -9.24
CA ASN A 214 -3.29 -6.93 -8.12
C ASN A 214 -1.82 -7.06 -8.55
N THR A 215 -0.92 -7.28 -7.61
CA THR A 215 0.53 -7.39 -7.85
C THR A 215 0.93 -8.56 -8.76
N MET A 216 0.06 -9.55 -8.92
CA MET A 216 0.28 -10.69 -9.83
C MET A 216 -0.32 -10.48 -11.23
N GLY A 217 -0.96 -9.32 -11.48
CA GLY A 217 -1.57 -8.98 -12.77
C GLY A 217 -3.00 -9.47 -12.97
N TYR A 218 -3.64 -10.09 -11.97
CA TYR A 218 -5.04 -10.48 -12.07
C TYR A 218 -5.97 -9.28 -11.93
N GLN A 219 -6.99 -9.26 -12.80
CA GLN A 219 -7.99 -8.20 -12.86
C GLN A 219 -9.25 -8.63 -12.12
N SER A 220 -9.89 -7.67 -11.42
CA SER A 220 -11.23 -7.88 -10.85
C SER A 220 -12.32 -7.85 -11.92
N ASP A 221 -13.52 -8.24 -11.53
CA ASP A 221 -14.72 -7.84 -12.24
C ASP A 221 -14.86 -6.30 -12.25
N ILE A 222 -15.68 -5.77 -13.18
CA ILE A 222 -15.86 -4.33 -13.32
C ILE A 222 -17.01 -3.88 -12.42
N ALA A 223 -16.70 -2.98 -11.47
CA ALA A 223 -17.73 -2.25 -10.75
C ALA A 223 -18.25 -1.07 -11.58
N VAL A 224 -19.54 -0.78 -11.45
CA VAL A 224 -20.22 0.30 -12.17
C VAL A 224 -20.94 1.19 -11.17
N TYR A 225 -20.65 2.50 -11.23
CA TYR A 225 -21.26 3.51 -10.37
C TYR A 225 -21.82 4.63 -11.23
N GLU A 226 -23.12 4.91 -11.08
CA GLU A 226 -23.84 5.93 -11.87
C GLU A 226 -24.26 7.07 -10.95
N TYR A 227 -23.87 8.28 -11.32
CA TYR A 227 -24.17 9.49 -10.57
C TYR A 227 -24.84 10.52 -11.48
N ASP A 228 -25.79 11.28 -10.93
CA ASP A 228 -26.40 12.42 -11.59
C ASP A 228 -26.30 13.62 -10.63
N ILE A 229 -25.41 14.55 -10.94
CA ILE A 229 -25.16 15.73 -10.12
C ILE A 229 -26.00 16.88 -10.65
N THR A 230 -26.85 17.44 -9.81
CA THR A 230 -27.77 18.54 -10.14
C THR A 230 -27.53 19.73 -9.22
N VAL A 231 -26.41 20.41 -9.40
CA VAL A 231 -26.03 21.61 -8.65
C VAL A 231 -26.28 22.83 -9.53
N ASN A 232 -26.85 23.89 -8.94
CA ASN A 232 -26.99 25.15 -9.67
C ASN A 232 -25.64 25.83 -9.83
N ASP A 233 -25.36 26.33 -11.03
CA ASP A 233 -24.20 27.15 -11.28
C ASP A 233 -24.35 28.52 -10.63
N ILE A 234 -23.48 28.83 -9.71
CA ILE A 234 -23.46 30.09 -8.94
C ILE A 234 -22.22 30.87 -9.36
N LEU A 235 -22.42 32.13 -9.75
CA LEU A 235 -21.32 33.05 -10.00
C LEU A 235 -20.59 33.34 -8.67
N ILE A 236 -19.29 33.06 -8.63
CA ILE A 236 -18.44 33.30 -7.46
C ILE A 236 -17.72 34.62 -7.64
N GLN A 237 -17.78 35.44 -6.61
CA GLN A 237 -16.97 36.64 -6.49
C GLN A 237 -15.90 36.44 -5.45
N ILE A 238 -14.65 36.39 -5.88
CA ILE A 238 -13.48 36.25 -4.99
C ILE A 238 -13.20 37.64 -4.38
N GLU A 239 -13.09 37.70 -3.07
CA GLU A 239 -12.80 38.95 -2.34
C GLU A 239 -11.32 39.28 -2.34
N GLU A 240 -10.44 38.27 -2.27
CA GLU A 240 -8.98 38.45 -2.20
C GLU A 240 -8.36 38.42 -3.61
N PRO A 241 -7.84 39.55 -4.12
CA PRO A 241 -7.36 39.62 -5.51
C PRO A 241 -6.22 38.67 -5.85
N ILE A 242 -5.38 38.34 -4.86
CA ILE A 242 -4.28 37.41 -5.06
C ILE A 242 -4.82 35.98 -5.22
N ILE A 243 -5.79 35.61 -4.39
CA ILE A 243 -6.47 34.30 -4.49
C ILE A 243 -7.18 34.20 -5.85
N GLU A 244 -7.89 35.25 -6.30
CA GLU A 244 -8.51 35.29 -7.62
C GLU A 244 -7.50 35.05 -8.74
N THR A 245 -6.35 35.73 -8.69
CA THR A 245 -5.29 35.57 -9.68
C THR A 245 -4.76 34.14 -9.73
N VAL A 246 -4.50 33.53 -8.58
CA VAL A 246 -4.04 32.13 -8.49
C VAL A 246 -5.09 31.17 -9.04
N ILE A 247 -6.36 31.36 -8.70
CA ILE A 247 -7.48 30.54 -9.22
C ILE A 247 -7.58 30.65 -10.74
N ARG A 248 -7.58 31.88 -11.28
CA ARG A 248 -7.64 32.09 -12.74
C ARG A 248 -6.48 31.42 -13.46
N ASN A 249 -5.26 31.57 -12.95
CA ASN A 249 -4.08 30.92 -13.52
C ASN A 249 -4.22 29.39 -13.50
N LYS A 250 -4.69 28.82 -12.38
CA LYS A 250 -4.86 27.37 -12.22
C LYS A 250 -5.93 26.81 -13.17
N LEU A 251 -7.02 27.57 -13.36
CA LEU A 251 -8.14 27.20 -14.22
C LEU A 251 -7.94 27.65 -15.68
N GLN A 252 -6.86 28.34 -15.99
CA GLN A 252 -6.56 28.91 -17.32
C GLN A 252 -7.66 29.87 -17.82
N LEU A 253 -8.31 30.61 -16.91
CA LEU A 253 -9.35 31.57 -17.21
C LEU A 253 -8.76 32.94 -17.49
N SER A 254 -9.30 33.64 -18.50
CA SER A 254 -8.96 35.05 -18.73
C SER A 254 -9.59 35.94 -17.65
N TYR A 255 -9.08 37.20 -17.55
CA TYR A 255 -9.50 38.08 -16.47
C TYR A 255 -10.98 38.48 -16.50
N ASP A 256 -11.60 38.48 -17.67
CA ASP A 256 -12.98 38.85 -17.95
C ASP A 256 -13.96 37.65 -17.95
N GLU A 257 -13.43 36.41 -17.87
CA GLU A 257 -14.27 35.22 -17.75
C GLU A 257 -14.86 35.09 -16.35
N PRO A 258 -16.16 34.77 -16.22
CA PRO A 258 -16.78 34.54 -14.94
C PRO A 258 -16.25 33.25 -14.29
N ILE A 259 -16.15 33.26 -12.97
CA ILE A 259 -15.80 32.04 -12.18
C ILE A 259 -17.10 31.49 -11.61
N TYR A 260 -17.39 30.24 -11.88
CA TYR A 260 -18.54 29.54 -11.28
C TYR A 260 -18.10 28.58 -10.18
N ASN A 261 -19.03 28.20 -9.30
CA ASN A 261 -18.76 27.19 -8.28
C ASN A 261 -18.22 25.88 -8.86
N GLU A 262 -18.68 25.46 -10.06
CA GLU A 262 -18.16 24.29 -10.74
C GLU A 262 -16.66 24.35 -11.01
N ASP A 263 -16.16 25.52 -11.37
CA ASP A 263 -14.76 25.73 -11.67
C ASP A 263 -13.88 25.64 -10.42
N ILE A 264 -14.30 26.33 -9.36
CA ILE A 264 -13.51 26.50 -8.14
C ILE A 264 -13.57 25.27 -7.19
N GLU A 265 -14.70 24.57 -7.17
CA GLU A 265 -14.89 23.36 -6.33
C GLU A 265 -13.98 22.20 -6.76
N GLN A 266 -13.40 22.23 -7.96
CA GLN A 266 -12.42 21.24 -8.40
C GLN A 266 -11.01 21.47 -7.83
N ILE A 267 -10.77 22.60 -7.17
CA ILE A 267 -9.47 22.93 -6.61
C ILE A 267 -9.24 22.12 -5.33
N THR A 268 -8.26 21.23 -5.37
CA THR A 268 -7.88 20.40 -4.22
C THR A 268 -6.60 20.88 -3.55
N GLU A 269 -5.82 21.73 -4.23
CA GLU A 269 -4.54 22.25 -3.74
C GLU A 269 -4.40 23.72 -4.13
N LEU A 270 -3.90 24.54 -3.19
CA LEU A 270 -3.65 25.97 -3.40
C LEU A 270 -2.31 26.35 -2.78
N TYR A 271 -1.46 27.02 -3.58
CA TYR A 271 -0.13 27.44 -3.16
C TYR A 271 0.04 28.95 -3.41
N ILE A 272 0.39 29.67 -2.35
CA ILE A 272 0.65 31.12 -2.41
C ILE A 272 1.87 31.42 -1.54
N ILE A 273 2.95 31.89 -2.14
CA ILE A 273 4.24 32.09 -1.47
C ILE A 273 4.74 33.52 -1.76
N GLY A 274 4.68 34.39 -0.74
CA GLY A 274 5.09 35.79 -0.87
C GLY A 274 4.35 36.48 -2.01
N ASP A 275 5.08 37.12 -2.89
CA ASP A 275 4.62 37.73 -4.13
C ASP A 275 4.65 36.75 -5.32
N TYR A 276 5.03 35.49 -5.09
CA TYR A 276 5.03 34.42 -6.08
C TYR A 276 3.66 33.73 -6.12
N LEU A 277 3.06 33.67 -7.32
CA LEU A 277 1.75 33.09 -7.56
C LEU A 277 1.92 31.72 -8.22
N TYR A 278 1.70 30.62 -7.48
CA TYR A 278 1.74 29.28 -8.01
C TYR A 278 0.36 28.62 -7.99
N GLY A 279 -0.06 28.13 -9.16
CA GLY A 279 -1.32 27.44 -9.35
C GLY A 279 -1.19 26.05 -9.99
N SER A 280 0.01 25.45 -10.11
CA SER A 280 0.19 24.17 -10.80
C SER A 280 0.40 22.98 -9.86
N GLU A 281 -0.12 21.83 -10.25
CA GLU A 281 -0.02 20.54 -9.55
C GLU A 281 1.42 19.98 -9.52
N ASP A 282 2.34 20.53 -10.32
CA ASP A 282 3.71 20.02 -10.50
C ASP A 282 4.70 20.40 -9.41
N THR A 283 4.26 21.10 -8.36
CA THR A 283 5.14 21.58 -7.27
C THR A 283 5.19 20.62 -6.08
N TYR A 284 5.56 19.38 -6.31
CA TYR A 284 5.61 18.32 -5.28
C TYR A 284 6.67 18.52 -4.18
N ASN A 285 7.63 19.43 -4.33
CA ASN A 285 8.77 19.59 -3.42
C ASN A 285 9.06 21.05 -3.08
N ILE A 286 8.09 21.77 -2.47
CA ILE A 286 8.37 23.10 -1.92
C ILE A 286 8.92 22.94 -0.50
N LEU A 287 10.21 23.15 -0.32
CA LEU A 287 10.83 23.28 0.99
C LEU A 287 10.95 24.77 1.34
N LEU A 288 10.12 25.22 2.27
CA LEU A 288 10.14 26.61 2.75
C LEU A 288 11.28 26.80 3.76
N LYS A 289 12.04 27.88 3.58
CA LYS A 289 13.12 28.34 4.46
C LYS A 289 12.82 29.79 4.91
N GLU A 290 13.71 30.38 5.69
CA GLU A 290 13.52 31.71 6.28
C GLU A 290 13.18 32.83 5.27
N HIS A 291 13.83 32.88 4.12
CA HIS A 291 13.58 33.88 3.04
C HIS A 291 13.66 33.26 1.67
N THR A 292 13.77 31.96 1.58
CA THR A 292 13.90 31.24 0.33
C THR A 292 13.04 29.98 0.38
N PHE A 293 12.70 29.46 -0.76
CA PHE A 293 12.09 28.15 -0.87
C PHE A 293 12.76 27.35 -1.99
N LEU A 294 12.79 26.05 -1.83
CA LEU A 294 13.21 25.14 -2.89
C LEU A 294 11.98 24.70 -3.66
N MET A 295 12.01 24.86 -4.97
CA MET A 295 11.02 24.34 -5.88
C MET A 295 11.74 23.49 -6.91
N ASP A 296 11.38 22.23 -7.02
CA ASP A 296 12.05 21.25 -7.90
C ASP A 296 13.57 21.21 -7.74
N GLY A 297 14.06 21.40 -6.52
CA GLY A 297 15.49 21.43 -6.21
C GLY A 297 16.21 22.75 -6.52
N TYR A 298 15.53 23.74 -7.07
CA TYR A 298 16.08 25.08 -7.31
C TYR A 298 15.70 26.06 -6.21
N GLU A 299 16.68 26.74 -5.63
CA GLU A 299 16.44 27.76 -4.61
C GLU A 299 15.88 29.04 -5.25
N GLN A 300 14.70 29.44 -4.76
CA GLN A 300 14.04 30.68 -5.13
C GLN A 300 14.04 31.62 -3.93
N SER A 301 14.29 32.90 -4.16
CA SER A 301 14.18 33.90 -3.10
C SER A 301 12.79 34.53 -3.11
N VAL A 302 12.22 34.71 -1.92
CA VAL A 302 11.02 35.52 -1.75
C VAL A 302 11.45 36.98 -1.88
N SER A 303 11.10 37.61 -3.00
CA SER A 303 11.54 38.96 -3.34
C SER A 303 10.78 40.05 -2.56
N ALA A 304 9.51 39.72 -2.19
CA ALA A 304 8.67 40.56 -1.37
C ALA A 304 7.69 39.72 -0.53
N TRP A 305 7.28 40.29 0.61
CA TRP A 305 6.16 39.78 1.38
C TRP A 305 4.88 39.92 0.57
N GLY A 306 4.02 38.91 0.64
CA GLY A 306 2.73 38.98 0.01
C GLY A 306 1.76 39.87 0.80
N GLN A 307 0.60 40.10 0.24
CA GLN A 307 -0.40 41.03 0.77
C GLN A 307 -1.78 40.41 0.98
N ILE A 308 -1.85 39.08 1.10
CA ILE A 308 -3.12 38.41 1.41
C ILE A 308 -3.54 38.81 2.83
N ALA A 309 -4.75 39.36 2.92
CA ALA A 309 -5.33 39.75 4.20
C ALA A 309 -6.27 38.68 4.78
N THR A 310 -6.94 37.90 3.94
CA THR A 310 -7.96 36.96 4.39
C THR A 310 -8.00 35.68 3.55
N LEU A 311 -8.44 34.60 4.17
CA LEU A 311 -8.68 33.31 3.52
C LEU A 311 -10.18 32.97 3.40
N LYS A 312 -11.08 33.94 3.45
CA LYS A 312 -12.54 33.72 3.39
C LYS A 312 -12.98 33.03 2.11
N ASP A 313 -12.29 33.26 1.00
CA ASP A 313 -12.60 32.65 -0.28
C ASP A 313 -12.41 31.12 -0.30
N LEU A 314 -11.70 30.54 0.69
CA LEU A 314 -11.61 29.09 0.89
C LEU A 314 -12.97 28.43 1.12
N ALA A 315 -13.99 29.19 1.56
CA ALA A 315 -15.35 28.71 1.69
C ALA A 315 -15.95 28.21 0.37
N PHE A 316 -15.44 28.70 -0.76
CA PHE A 316 -15.84 28.24 -2.10
C PHE A 316 -15.11 26.99 -2.59
N MET A 317 -14.14 26.45 -1.82
CA MET A 317 -13.30 25.32 -2.17
C MET A 317 -13.54 24.13 -1.23
N PRO A 318 -14.70 23.47 -1.29
CA PRO A 318 -15.09 22.45 -0.31
C PRO A 318 -14.22 21.21 -0.33
N PHE A 319 -13.47 20.98 -1.43
CA PHE A 319 -12.58 19.83 -1.60
C PHE A 319 -11.09 20.18 -1.50
N LEU A 320 -10.78 21.39 -1.04
CA LEU A 320 -9.39 21.80 -0.81
C LEU A 320 -8.77 20.94 0.31
N GLU A 321 -7.77 20.14 -0.04
CA GLU A 321 -7.07 19.23 0.88
C GLU A 321 -5.71 19.76 1.30
N ARG A 322 -5.02 20.48 0.41
CA ARG A 322 -3.70 21.04 0.68
C ARG A 322 -3.70 22.56 0.48
N LEU A 323 -3.23 23.27 1.48
CA LEU A 323 -3.09 24.72 1.45
C LEU A 323 -1.67 25.12 1.88
N VAL A 324 -0.99 25.88 1.04
CA VAL A 324 0.27 26.53 1.37
C VAL A 324 0.07 28.03 1.19
N VAL A 325 0.14 28.78 2.29
CA VAL A 325 0.13 30.25 2.29
C VAL A 325 1.29 30.69 3.16
N ALA A 326 2.33 31.20 2.52
CA ALA A 326 3.56 31.56 3.22
C ALA A 326 4.00 33.01 2.92
N TYR A 327 4.65 33.61 3.92
CA TYR A 327 5.18 34.97 3.85
C TYR A 327 4.11 36.07 3.60
N GLN A 328 2.97 35.95 4.31
CA GLN A 328 1.84 36.87 4.28
C GLN A 328 1.64 37.51 5.68
N PRO A 329 2.32 38.62 6.00
CA PRO A 329 2.44 39.11 7.38
C PRO A 329 1.14 39.66 7.98
N THR A 330 0.11 39.89 7.17
CA THR A 330 -1.18 40.42 7.61
C THR A 330 -2.32 39.40 7.53
N LEU A 331 -1.98 38.12 7.40
CA LEU A 331 -2.93 37.04 7.13
C LEU A 331 -3.89 36.79 8.29
N ASP A 332 -5.19 36.95 8.04
CA ASP A 332 -6.25 36.43 8.89
C ASP A 332 -6.58 34.98 8.53
N ILE A 333 -6.27 34.05 9.44
CA ILE A 333 -6.48 32.61 9.24
C ILE A 333 -7.81 32.10 9.79
N SER A 334 -8.68 32.95 10.31
CA SER A 334 -9.94 32.55 10.98
C SER A 334 -10.84 31.66 10.09
N ALA A 335 -10.79 31.88 8.78
CA ALA A 335 -11.57 31.10 7.81
C ALA A 335 -11.09 29.65 7.61
N LEU A 336 -9.89 29.26 8.08
CA LEU A 336 -9.38 27.88 7.95
C LEU A 336 -10.28 26.84 8.58
N THR A 337 -11.02 27.20 9.63
CA THR A 337 -11.98 26.29 10.29
C THR A 337 -13.15 25.87 9.39
N GLN A 338 -13.37 26.59 8.28
CA GLN A 338 -14.38 26.26 7.27
C GLN A 338 -13.86 25.21 6.26
N GLY A 339 -12.56 25.07 6.14
CA GLY A 339 -11.90 24.10 5.25
C GLY A 339 -11.95 22.67 5.78
N LYS A 340 -13.14 22.04 5.79
CA LYS A 340 -13.37 20.70 6.37
C LYS A 340 -12.57 19.59 5.71
N SER A 341 -12.19 19.77 4.44
CA SER A 341 -11.40 18.79 3.67
C SER A 341 -9.90 18.98 3.85
N LEU A 342 -9.44 20.05 4.50
CA LEU A 342 -8.01 20.32 4.69
C LEU A 342 -7.34 19.21 5.51
N LYS A 343 -6.30 18.66 4.94
CA LYS A 343 -5.42 17.63 5.52
C LYS A 343 -4.00 18.13 5.71
N GLU A 344 -3.53 18.99 4.79
CA GLU A 344 -2.18 19.50 4.78
C GLU A 344 -2.21 21.03 4.73
N VAL A 345 -1.65 21.66 5.75
CA VAL A 345 -1.60 23.13 5.85
C VAL A 345 -0.19 23.58 6.18
N SER A 346 0.32 24.53 5.38
CA SER A 346 1.58 25.21 5.62
C SER A 346 1.37 26.71 5.67
N LEU A 347 1.75 27.32 6.79
CA LEU A 347 1.59 28.75 7.08
C LEU A 347 2.93 29.37 7.52
N VAL A 348 4.00 29.04 6.81
CA VAL A 348 5.36 29.47 7.15
C VAL A 348 5.52 30.98 6.95
N GLY A 349 6.13 31.66 7.92
CA GLY A 349 6.55 33.05 7.77
C GLY A 349 5.41 34.08 7.73
N ASN A 350 4.27 33.79 8.36
CA ASN A 350 3.10 34.68 8.31
C ASN A 350 2.97 35.58 9.55
N GLN A 351 3.98 35.63 10.42
CA GLN A 351 3.95 36.38 11.69
C GLN A 351 2.81 35.95 12.64
N LEU A 352 2.36 34.70 12.52
CA LEU A 352 1.31 34.15 13.38
C LEU A 352 1.78 34.09 14.84
N ASP A 353 0.89 34.42 15.74
CA ASP A 353 1.09 34.42 17.19
C ASP A 353 0.25 33.36 17.91
N ASN A 354 0.21 33.39 19.24
CA ASN A 354 -0.55 32.45 20.05
C ASN A 354 -2.06 32.54 19.83
N HIS A 355 -2.61 33.70 19.41
CA HIS A 355 -4.03 33.80 19.11
C HIS A 355 -4.41 33.00 17.87
N SER A 356 -3.52 32.93 16.90
CA SER A 356 -3.68 32.13 15.68
C SER A 356 -3.79 30.64 16.00
N MET A 357 -3.18 30.18 17.10
CA MET A 357 -3.21 28.76 17.52
C MET A 357 -4.59 28.29 17.96
N GLU A 358 -5.50 29.20 18.39
CA GLU A 358 -6.88 28.83 18.70
C GLU A 358 -7.64 28.33 17.47
N THR A 359 -7.40 28.95 16.30
CA THR A 359 -7.96 28.52 15.03
C THR A 359 -7.36 27.18 14.58
N ILE A 360 -6.03 27.07 14.65
CA ILE A 360 -5.30 25.87 14.21
C ILE A 360 -5.70 24.65 15.04
N GLY A 361 -5.87 24.80 16.36
CA GLY A 361 -6.27 23.72 17.26
C GLY A 361 -7.65 23.10 16.96
N GLN A 362 -8.50 23.79 16.19
CA GLN A 362 -9.81 23.27 15.77
C GLN A 362 -9.74 22.37 14.52
N MET A 363 -8.60 22.33 13.82
CA MET A 363 -8.43 21.63 12.54
C MET A 363 -8.04 20.16 12.76
N THR A 364 -8.89 19.39 13.43
CA THR A 364 -8.59 18.01 13.86
C THR A 364 -8.40 16.99 12.72
N ASN A 365 -8.73 17.35 11.49
CA ASN A 365 -8.54 16.50 10.30
C ASN A 365 -7.12 16.59 9.70
N LEU A 366 -6.27 17.49 10.22
CA LEU A 366 -4.93 17.69 9.69
C LEU A 366 -4.06 16.45 9.91
N THR A 367 -3.35 16.07 8.84
CA THR A 367 -2.29 15.06 8.84
C THR A 367 -0.91 15.69 8.75
N LYS A 368 -0.80 16.87 8.10
CA LYS A 368 0.45 17.63 8.04
C LYS A 368 0.20 19.09 8.36
N LEU A 369 1.05 19.62 9.23
CA LEU A 369 1.02 21.02 9.65
C LEU A 369 2.43 21.60 9.68
N ASN A 370 2.62 22.73 8.99
CA ASN A 370 3.87 23.50 9.04
C ASN A 370 3.59 24.96 9.43
N LEU A 371 4.09 25.34 10.59
CA LEU A 371 4.00 26.67 11.20
C LEU A 371 5.38 27.31 11.38
N GLY A 372 6.36 26.86 10.62
CA GLY A 372 7.73 27.36 10.74
C GLY A 372 7.81 28.87 10.58
N TRP A 373 8.81 29.46 11.23
CA TRP A 373 9.18 30.87 11.10
C TRP A 373 8.02 31.87 11.36
N ASN A 374 7.35 31.71 12.52
CA ASN A 374 6.29 32.56 13.03
C ASN A 374 6.69 33.15 14.40
N GLN A 375 5.75 33.67 15.16
CA GLN A 375 5.96 34.30 16.48
C GLN A 375 5.25 33.50 17.60
N ILE A 376 5.13 32.17 17.42
CA ILE A 376 4.39 31.29 18.30
C ILE A 376 5.25 30.93 19.50
N SER A 377 4.71 31.02 20.71
CA SER A 377 5.37 30.58 21.93
C SER A 377 4.55 29.54 22.73
N ASP A 378 3.24 29.42 22.44
CA ASP A 378 2.33 28.45 23.05
C ASP A 378 1.68 27.58 21.98
N ILE A 379 1.93 26.27 22.05
CA ILE A 379 1.38 25.25 21.15
C ILE A 379 0.39 24.31 21.86
N SER A 380 -0.12 24.68 23.04
CA SER A 380 -1.04 23.84 23.82
C SER A 380 -2.29 23.42 23.04
N SER A 381 -2.77 24.27 22.12
CA SER A 381 -3.90 23.98 21.23
C SER A 381 -3.67 22.78 20.31
N LEU A 382 -2.43 22.36 20.05
CA LEU A 382 -2.13 21.22 19.18
C LEU A 382 -2.46 19.86 19.81
N THR A 383 -2.69 19.79 21.12
CA THR A 383 -2.93 18.53 21.87
C THR A 383 -4.01 17.65 21.23
N GLY A 384 -5.03 18.25 20.57
CA GLY A 384 -6.15 17.55 19.94
C GLY A 384 -5.88 17.05 18.50
N LEU A 385 -4.76 17.45 17.88
CA LEU A 385 -4.48 17.13 16.46
C LEU A 385 -3.82 15.74 16.30
N THR A 386 -4.44 14.72 16.87
CA THR A 386 -3.87 13.36 16.97
C THR A 386 -3.70 12.64 15.64
N ASN A 387 -4.26 13.16 14.55
CA ASN A 387 -4.06 12.62 13.20
C ASN A 387 -2.75 13.09 12.52
N LEU A 388 -2.00 14.01 13.15
CA LEU A 388 -0.76 14.52 12.56
C LEU A 388 0.29 13.42 12.44
N THR A 389 0.81 13.31 11.22
CA THR A 389 1.99 12.51 10.87
C THR A 389 3.21 13.37 10.63
N SER A 390 3.02 14.66 10.33
CA SER A 390 4.10 15.63 10.11
C SER A 390 3.79 16.95 10.80
N LEU A 391 4.73 17.43 11.62
CA LEU A 391 4.65 18.70 12.33
C LEU A 391 5.95 19.50 12.20
N GLY A 392 5.89 20.67 11.58
CA GLY A 392 6.96 21.67 11.55
C GLY A 392 6.56 22.89 12.34
N ILE A 393 7.35 23.22 13.39
CA ILE A 393 7.17 24.41 14.25
C ILE A 393 8.50 25.13 14.48
N TRP A 394 9.44 24.94 13.56
CA TRP A 394 10.78 25.52 13.62
C TRP A 394 10.76 27.06 13.52
N GLY A 395 11.83 27.71 14.04
CA GLY A 395 11.97 29.18 13.93
C GLY A 395 10.88 29.96 14.65
N ASN A 396 10.51 29.55 15.86
CA ASN A 396 9.49 30.18 16.69
C ASN A 396 10.08 30.57 18.08
N GLN A 397 9.24 30.79 19.07
CA GLN A 397 9.63 31.14 20.43
C GLN A 397 9.16 30.09 21.46
N ILE A 398 9.08 28.83 21.03
CA ILE A 398 8.49 27.74 21.79
C ILE A 398 9.50 27.24 22.84
N SER A 399 9.09 27.16 24.10
CA SER A 399 9.89 26.59 25.19
C SER A 399 9.27 25.31 25.77
N ASP A 400 7.96 25.11 25.62
CA ASP A 400 7.22 23.95 26.10
C ASP A 400 6.59 23.18 24.93
N ILE A 401 6.99 21.92 24.79
CA ILE A 401 6.45 21.00 23.78
C ILE A 401 5.59 19.89 24.38
N THR A 402 5.07 20.06 25.59
CA THR A 402 4.25 19.03 26.28
C THR A 402 3.07 18.56 25.43
N SER A 403 2.47 19.47 24.66
CA SER A 403 1.32 19.16 23.78
C SER A 403 1.63 18.12 22.69
N VAL A 404 2.89 17.94 22.27
CA VAL A 404 3.23 16.93 21.24
C VAL A 404 3.16 15.51 21.79
N SER A 405 3.13 15.30 23.11
CA SER A 405 3.14 13.96 23.72
C SER A 405 1.95 13.08 23.32
N ASN A 406 0.83 13.67 22.89
CA ASN A 406 -0.36 12.98 22.43
C ASN A 406 -0.35 12.69 20.91
N LEU A 407 0.58 13.26 20.17
CA LEU A 407 0.65 13.16 18.71
C LEU A 407 1.42 11.89 18.28
N VAL A 408 0.98 10.74 18.77
CA VAL A 408 1.69 9.45 18.65
C VAL A 408 1.84 8.93 17.20
N ASN A 409 1.11 9.52 16.24
CA ASN A 409 1.21 9.19 14.83
C ASN A 409 2.32 9.96 14.09
N LEU A 410 3.05 10.86 14.78
CA LEU A 410 4.11 11.64 14.14
C LEU A 410 5.24 10.74 13.61
N GLU A 411 5.54 10.93 12.33
CA GLU A 411 6.70 10.39 11.63
C GLU A 411 7.79 11.46 11.40
N TYR A 412 7.37 12.71 11.24
CA TYR A 412 8.24 13.88 11.09
C TYR A 412 7.92 14.92 12.16
N LEU A 413 8.95 15.38 12.89
CA LEU A 413 8.86 16.47 13.86
C LEU A 413 10.06 17.40 13.72
N ASP A 414 9.80 18.68 13.46
CA ASP A 414 10.80 19.73 13.43
C ASP A 414 10.41 20.90 14.33
N PHE A 415 11.15 21.08 15.42
CA PHE A 415 11.06 22.22 16.32
C PHE A 415 12.42 22.96 16.47
N SER A 416 13.27 22.86 15.46
CA SER A 416 14.55 23.55 15.41
C SER A 416 14.38 25.06 15.58
N ASP A 417 15.45 25.76 15.99
CA ASP A 417 15.47 27.20 16.16
C ASP A 417 14.33 27.71 17.07
N ASN A 418 14.29 27.17 18.30
CA ASN A 418 13.34 27.50 19.38
C ASN A 418 14.08 27.64 20.73
N GLN A 419 13.35 27.58 21.84
CA GLN A 419 13.87 27.73 23.21
C GLN A 419 13.56 26.48 24.07
N VAL A 420 13.45 25.32 23.44
CA VAL A 420 13.11 24.05 24.11
C VAL A 420 14.29 23.55 24.92
N SER A 421 14.06 23.27 26.21
CA SER A 421 15.10 22.74 27.11
C SER A 421 14.86 21.27 27.55
N THR A 422 13.63 20.77 27.41
CA THR A 422 13.28 19.39 27.77
C THR A 422 12.50 18.72 26.64
N ILE A 423 12.92 17.49 26.29
CA ILE A 423 12.31 16.69 25.22
C ILE A 423 11.60 15.43 25.77
N THR A 424 11.39 15.36 27.10
CA THR A 424 10.60 14.25 27.69
C THR A 424 9.27 14.00 26.99
N PRO A 425 8.53 15.02 26.47
CA PRO A 425 7.27 14.81 25.76
C PRO A 425 7.36 13.91 24.53
N ILE A 426 8.55 13.76 23.89
CA ILE A 426 8.69 12.92 22.70
C ILE A 426 8.93 11.43 23.01
N THR A 427 9.09 11.04 24.26
CA THR A 427 9.49 9.66 24.64
C THR A 427 8.59 8.57 24.05
N ASN A 428 7.30 8.85 23.89
CA ASN A 428 6.32 7.89 23.37
C ASN A 428 6.04 8.03 21.87
N LEU A 429 6.72 8.93 21.16
CA LEU A 429 6.52 9.14 19.73
C LEU A 429 7.31 8.10 18.90
N THR A 430 7.05 6.83 19.14
CA THR A 430 7.82 5.71 18.59
C THR A 430 7.72 5.55 17.07
N ASN A 431 6.76 6.24 16.41
CA ASN A 431 6.62 6.26 14.96
C ASN A 431 7.56 7.27 14.27
N LEU A 432 8.29 8.12 15.05
CA LEU A 432 9.19 9.11 14.48
C LEU A 432 10.28 8.47 13.64
N LYS A 433 10.38 8.94 12.39
CA LYS A 433 11.43 8.65 11.41
C LYS A 433 12.42 9.80 11.28
N GLN A 434 11.94 11.03 11.42
CA GLN A 434 12.77 12.23 11.28
C GLN A 434 12.50 13.20 12.44
N LEU A 435 13.57 13.56 13.15
CA LEU A 435 13.56 14.48 14.28
C LEU A 435 14.58 15.59 14.08
N TRP A 436 14.11 16.82 13.95
CA TRP A 436 14.90 18.01 13.80
C TRP A 436 14.70 18.90 15.03
N MET A 437 15.76 19.13 15.79
CA MET A 437 15.71 19.88 17.06
C MET A 437 16.96 20.71 17.30
N TYR A 438 17.70 21.03 16.23
CA TYR A 438 18.90 21.86 16.31
C TYR A 438 18.58 23.28 16.81
N SER A 439 19.58 24.00 17.34
CA SER A 439 19.43 25.38 17.85
C SER A 439 18.29 25.51 18.88
N ASN A 440 18.45 24.84 20.00
CA ASN A 440 17.59 24.90 21.18
C ASN A 440 18.47 24.91 22.45
N ASP A 441 17.84 24.79 23.63
CA ASP A 441 18.51 24.77 24.95
C ASP A 441 18.55 23.35 25.57
N ILE A 442 18.51 22.29 24.73
CA ILE A 442 18.41 20.90 25.17
C ILE A 442 19.73 20.43 25.78
N LYS A 443 19.66 19.88 27.02
CA LYS A 443 20.80 19.29 27.72
C LYS A 443 20.76 17.79 27.80
N ASP A 444 19.57 17.23 28.02
CA ASP A 444 19.34 15.80 28.18
C ASP A 444 18.54 15.24 27.01
N ILE A 445 19.15 14.27 26.32
CA ILE A 445 18.55 13.62 25.15
C ILE A 445 18.08 12.18 25.44
N SER A 446 18.01 11.77 26.71
CA SER A 446 17.59 10.40 27.08
C SER A 446 16.24 9.98 26.47
N ALA A 447 15.35 10.94 26.20
CA ALA A 447 14.04 10.69 25.57
C ALA A 447 14.12 10.06 24.17
N ILE A 448 15.27 10.14 23.47
CA ILE A 448 15.43 9.55 22.12
C ILE A 448 15.67 8.05 22.15
N THR A 449 16.10 7.48 23.29
CA THR A 449 16.56 6.08 23.38
C THR A 449 15.51 5.03 23.01
N GLY A 450 14.23 5.39 23.10
CA GLY A 450 13.10 4.53 22.70
C GLY A 450 12.62 4.70 21.27
N LEU A 451 13.18 5.65 20.49
CA LEU A 451 12.73 5.99 19.13
C LEU A 451 13.40 5.10 18.07
N ASN A 452 13.08 3.82 18.08
CA ASN A 452 13.77 2.80 17.26
C ASN A 452 13.50 2.92 15.74
N ASN A 453 12.52 3.71 15.32
CA ASN A 453 12.21 3.95 13.90
C ASN A 453 12.92 5.20 13.35
N LEU A 454 13.76 5.87 14.18
CA LEU A 454 14.38 7.13 13.79
C LEU A 454 15.49 6.89 12.76
N GLU A 455 15.36 7.53 11.61
CA GLU A 455 16.31 7.50 10.48
C GLU A 455 17.14 8.79 10.35
N VAL A 456 16.54 9.93 10.74
CA VAL A 456 17.18 11.26 10.66
C VAL A 456 17.11 11.95 12.00
N LEU A 457 18.26 12.36 12.54
CA LEU A 457 18.39 13.11 13.79
C LEU A 457 19.28 14.32 13.60
N MET A 458 18.72 15.54 13.77
CA MET A 458 19.42 16.82 13.70
C MET A 458 19.32 17.53 15.05
N LEU A 459 20.44 17.65 15.76
CA LEU A 459 20.46 18.17 17.13
C LEU A 459 21.63 19.16 17.44
N ARG A 460 22.38 19.58 16.40
CA ARG A 460 23.46 20.57 16.56
C ARG A 460 22.99 21.83 17.26
N ASN A 461 23.94 22.61 17.79
CA ASN A 461 23.67 23.88 18.49
C ASN A 461 22.72 23.69 19.71
N ASN A 462 22.89 22.60 20.46
CA ASN A 462 22.28 22.38 21.76
C ASN A 462 23.39 22.15 22.80
N PRO A 463 23.23 22.56 24.08
CA PRO A 463 24.21 22.33 25.12
C PRO A 463 24.09 20.91 25.72
N ILE A 464 24.17 19.85 24.87
CA ILE A 464 23.93 18.47 25.25
C ILE A 464 24.97 17.98 26.25
N GLU A 465 24.52 17.39 27.37
CA GLU A 465 25.36 16.90 28.44
C GLU A 465 25.56 15.36 28.40
N ASN A 466 24.67 14.60 27.70
CA ASN A 466 24.69 13.14 27.57
C ASN A 466 24.66 12.66 26.09
N PRO A 467 25.65 13.03 25.26
CA PRO A 467 25.65 12.72 23.82
C PRO A 467 25.77 11.20 23.53
N GLU A 468 26.21 10.40 24.50
CA GLU A 468 26.31 8.94 24.39
C GLU A 468 24.99 8.24 24.19
N GLU A 469 23.86 8.84 24.55
CA GLU A 469 22.49 8.30 24.37
C GLU A 469 22.16 8.07 22.90
N VAL A 470 22.77 8.82 21.98
CA VAL A 470 22.60 8.62 20.53
C VAL A 470 23.02 7.20 20.10
N ARG A 471 23.96 6.57 20.83
CA ARG A 471 24.47 5.23 20.50
C ARG A 471 23.37 4.17 20.48
N SER A 472 22.33 4.34 21.30
CA SER A 472 21.22 3.39 21.41
C SER A 472 20.40 3.28 20.12
N ILE A 473 20.30 4.38 19.32
CA ILE A 473 19.55 4.45 18.07
C ILE A 473 20.45 4.51 16.84
N TYR A 474 21.79 4.59 17.03
CA TYR A 474 22.76 4.75 15.94
C TYR A 474 22.62 3.71 14.79
N PRO A 475 22.33 2.42 15.07
CA PRO A 475 22.20 1.41 14.01
C PRO A 475 21.09 1.70 12.97
N HIS A 476 20.12 2.55 13.32
CA HIS A 476 18.95 2.86 12.49
C HIS A 476 19.09 4.21 11.77
N LEU A 477 20.04 5.06 12.20
CA LEU A 477 20.21 6.39 11.62
C LEU A 477 20.89 6.33 10.26
N THR A 478 20.23 6.92 9.27
CA THR A 478 20.79 7.16 7.92
C THR A 478 21.42 8.54 7.80
N ARG A 479 21.01 9.49 8.66
CA ARG A 479 21.51 10.87 8.69
C ARG A 479 21.53 11.42 10.10
N ILE A 480 22.69 11.97 10.49
CA ILE A 480 22.92 12.67 11.77
C ILE A 480 23.83 13.86 11.53
N ASP A 481 23.83 14.85 12.43
CA ASP A 481 24.78 15.97 12.38
C ASP A 481 26.23 15.49 12.45
N GLU A 482 27.08 15.96 11.52
CA GLU A 482 28.50 15.53 11.41
C GLU A 482 29.32 15.80 12.69
N ASP A 483 28.98 16.85 13.44
CA ASP A 483 29.69 17.24 14.66
C ASP A 483 29.59 16.16 15.78
N LEU A 484 28.54 15.33 15.75
CA LEU A 484 28.33 14.25 16.74
C LEU A 484 29.06 12.96 16.38
N LEU A 485 29.40 12.76 15.10
CA LEU A 485 30.22 11.61 14.68
C LEU A 485 31.63 11.63 15.31
N ASN A 486 32.12 12.81 15.66
CA ASN A 486 33.45 13.00 16.30
C ASN A 486 33.48 12.75 17.81
N LEU A 487 32.33 12.62 18.49
CA LEU A 487 32.22 12.29 19.91
C LEU A 487 32.37 10.79 20.20
N GLY A 488 32.47 9.93 19.18
CA GLY A 488 32.59 8.48 19.28
C GLY A 488 33.99 7.91 19.11
N GLY A 489 35.01 8.73 18.92
CA GLY A 489 36.39 8.31 18.72
C GLY A 489 37.26 8.52 19.97
N ASN A 490 37.16 7.60 20.96
CA ASN A 490 38.24 7.15 21.83
C ASN A 490 37.89 5.81 22.42
#